data_81f5f26fdb9be9602f376158fc560391
#
_entry.id   81f5f26fdb9be9602f376158fc560391
#
_cell.length_a   1.000
_cell.length_b   1.000
_cell.length_c   1.000
_cell.angle_alpha   90.00
_cell.angle_beta   90.00
_cell.angle_gamma   90.00
#
_symmetry.space_group_name_H-M   'P 1'
#
loop_
_entity.id
_entity.type
_entity.pdbx_description
1 polymer ?
#
loop_
_entity_poly.entity_id
_entity_poly.type
_entity_poly.pdbx_seq_one_letter_code
_entity_poly.pdbx_strand_id
1 'polypeptide(L)'
;MADTVLNKAAVFIRVDRFRKLLDSLAPAFLSLGVFLGVATVASLLATVVSTGWHRLSWNLLTEYPSPDPNQAGMRSAFLGSLWTVGLSALICVPLGIAAALYLTEWSENKLLRRFLEFNIANLAGVPSVVFGLVGLSVLTYGLGWGRSIIAGAFTLAVMTLPLVTVSAAEAVKTVPEALKHGAYALGATKLQVTRYIILPRALPMMMTGAILAISRAIGEAAPILVISGLLFIRQDPSSIFDKFTVMPLQIYNWVSRPQAAFRELSSAAILVLLILLLAFNATAIVLRYRYQKRVTL
;
A
#
# COMPACT_ATOMS: atom_id res chain seq x y z
N MET A 1 18.16 -56.25 -5.00
CA MET A 1 17.29 -55.08 -4.79
C MET A 1 17.81 -54.13 -3.70
N ALA A 2 18.43 -54.63 -2.64
CA ALA A 2 19.06 -53.82 -1.60
C ALA A 2 20.29 -53.02 -2.06
N ASP A 3 21.13 -53.58 -2.91
CA ASP A 3 22.35 -52.92 -3.43
C ASP A 3 22.07 -51.72 -4.33
N THR A 4 20.92 -51.70 -5.04
CA THR A 4 20.53 -50.58 -5.90
C THR A 4 20.01 -49.39 -5.09
N VAL A 5 19.42 -49.61 -3.90
CA VAL A 5 18.96 -48.58 -3.01
C VAL A 5 20.13 -47.94 -2.25
N LEU A 6 21.11 -48.77 -1.83
CA LEU A 6 22.33 -48.29 -1.16
C LEU A 6 23.22 -47.48 -2.12
N ASN A 7 23.29 -47.87 -3.40
CA ASN A 7 24.06 -47.11 -4.38
C ASN A 7 23.41 -45.78 -4.76
N LYS A 8 22.08 -45.67 -4.75
CA LYS A 8 21.35 -44.37 -4.87
C LYS A 8 21.53 -43.47 -3.65
N ALA A 9 21.58 -44.03 -2.46
CA ALA A 9 21.87 -43.25 -1.24
C ALA A 9 23.34 -42.75 -1.22
N ALA A 10 24.29 -43.53 -1.71
CA ALA A 10 25.71 -43.15 -1.80
C ALA A 10 25.96 -41.99 -2.78
N VAL A 11 25.14 -41.85 -3.82
CA VAL A 11 25.23 -40.71 -4.76
C VAL A 11 24.83 -39.40 -4.14
N PHE A 12 23.97 -39.39 -3.10
CA PHE A 12 23.59 -38.20 -2.36
C PHE A 12 24.64 -37.75 -1.33
N ILE A 13 25.60 -38.59 -0.96
CA ILE A 13 26.59 -38.32 0.10
C ILE A 13 27.87 -37.67 -0.43
N ARG A 14 28.11 -37.71 -1.74
CA ARG A 14 29.20 -36.95 -2.34
C ARG A 14 28.84 -35.48 -2.48
N VAL A 15 28.69 -34.79 -1.32
CA VAL A 15 28.61 -33.35 -1.29
C VAL A 15 29.97 -32.83 -1.77
N ASP A 16 30.01 -32.41 -3.01
CA ASP A 16 31.18 -31.82 -3.66
C ASP A 16 31.72 -30.70 -2.74
N ARG A 17 33.05 -30.65 -2.51
CA ARG A 17 33.69 -29.58 -1.71
C ARG A 17 33.24 -28.19 -2.18
N PHE A 18 32.98 -28.06 -3.47
CA PHE A 18 32.45 -26.85 -4.10
C PHE A 18 31.04 -26.51 -3.61
N ARG A 19 30.13 -27.46 -3.45
CA ARG A 19 28.79 -27.22 -2.89
C ARG A 19 28.86 -26.79 -1.42
N LYS A 20 29.74 -27.45 -0.63
CA LYS A 20 29.96 -27.03 0.77
C LYS A 20 30.50 -25.61 0.88
N LEU A 21 31.39 -25.23 -0.05
CA LEU A 21 31.92 -23.86 -0.12
C LEU A 21 30.79 -22.87 -0.47
N LEU A 22 29.96 -23.18 -1.45
CA LEU A 22 28.80 -22.36 -1.83
C LEU A 22 27.80 -22.25 -0.67
N ASP A 23 27.48 -23.37 0.00
CA ASP A 23 26.57 -23.36 1.17
C ASP A 23 27.12 -22.55 2.34
N SER A 24 28.45 -22.50 2.51
CA SER A 24 29.07 -21.67 3.56
C SER A 24 29.18 -20.20 3.18
N LEU A 25 29.30 -19.87 1.88
CA LEU A 25 29.39 -18.49 1.38
C LEU A 25 28.00 -17.86 1.13
N ALA A 26 26.98 -18.67 0.85
CA ALA A 26 25.63 -18.16 0.58
C ALA A 26 25.06 -17.31 1.72
N PRO A 27 25.13 -17.70 3.02
CA PRO A 27 24.66 -16.85 4.11
C PRO A 27 25.40 -15.52 4.19
N ALA A 28 26.73 -15.54 3.98
CA ALA A 28 27.56 -14.33 3.99
C ALA A 28 27.17 -13.38 2.85
N PHE A 29 26.97 -13.92 1.65
CA PHE A 29 26.53 -13.13 0.49
C PHE A 29 25.12 -12.56 0.67
N LEU A 30 24.19 -13.36 1.18
CA LEU A 30 22.82 -12.91 1.48
C LEU A 30 22.81 -11.85 2.58
N SER A 31 23.59 -12.05 3.67
CA SER A 31 23.70 -11.06 4.75
C SER A 31 24.35 -9.77 4.28
N LEU A 32 25.32 -9.82 3.38
CA LEU A 32 25.92 -8.64 2.75
C LEU A 32 24.87 -7.85 1.94
N GLY A 33 24.02 -8.53 1.17
CA GLY A 33 22.93 -7.89 0.41
C GLY A 33 21.95 -7.17 1.33
N VAL A 34 21.54 -7.81 2.42
CA VAL A 34 20.67 -7.19 3.44
C VAL A 34 21.37 -6.00 4.09
N PHE A 35 22.63 -6.16 4.48
CA PHE A 35 23.42 -5.09 5.10
C PHE A 35 23.55 -3.87 4.19
N LEU A 36 23.88 -4.08 2.91
CA LEU A 36 23.98 -2.99 1.93
C LEU A 36 22.64 -2.29 1.73
N GLY A 37 21.53 -3.03 1.65
CA GLY A 37 20.19 -2.45 1.55
C GLY A 37 19.84 -1.58 2.76
N VAL A 38 20.06 -2.11 3.97
CA VAL A 38 19.82 -1.37 5.22
C VAL A 38 20.73 -0.15 5.33
N ALA A 39 22.02 -0.30 5.02
CA ALA A 39 23.00 0.80 5.06
C ALA A 39 22.62 1.93 4.08
N THR A 40 22.16 1.58 2.87
CA THR A 40 21.70 2.56 1.89
C THR A 40 20.48 3.33 2.41
N VAL A 41 19.46 2.64 2.94
CA VAL A 41 18.27 3.29 3.50
C VAL A 41 18.66 4.16 4.70
N ALA A 42 19.51 3.66 5.60
CA ALA A 42 19.98 4.44 6.75
C ALA A 42 20.75 5.69 6.35
N SER A 43 21.62 5.60 5.33
CA SER A 43 22.35 6.74 4.77
C SER A 43 21.41 7.79 4.17
N LEU A 44 20.41 7.36 3.40
CA LEU A 44 19.40 8.28 2.84
C LEU A 44 18.59 8.97 3.94
N LEU A 45 18.15 8.21 4.95
CA LEU A 45 17.44 8.79 6.10
C LEU A 45 18.32 9.77 6.87
N ALA A 46 19.58 9.44 7.13
CA ALA A 46 20.52 10.33 7.79
C ALA A 46 20.70 11.64 7.02
N THR A 47 20.82 11.58 5.68
CA THR A 47 20.90 12.76 4.82
C THR A 47 19.62 13.60 4.90
N VAL A 48 18.46 12.98 4.82
CA VAL A 48 17.16 13.69 4.92
C VAL A 48 16.99 14.35 6.29
N VAL A 49 17.36 13.64 7.37
CA VAL A 49 17.30 14.18 8.73
C VAL A 49 18.27 15.36 8.89
N SER A 50 19.55 15.18 8.52
CA SER A 50 20.56 16.24 8.68
C SER A 50 20.23 17.52 7.89
N THR A 51 19.65 17.37 6.69
CA THR A 51 19.30 18.50 5.82
C THR A 51 17.95 19.13 6.21
N GLY A 52 16.97 18.30 6.61
CA GLY A 52 15.59 18.75 6.82
C GLY A 52 15.25 19.19 8.25
N TRP A 53 16.00 18.73 9.25
CA TRP A 53 15.68 18.96 10.67
C TRP A 53 15.49 20.44 11.03
N HIS A 54 16.36 21.31 10.53
CA HIS A 54 16.33 22.75 10.81
C HIS A 54 15.15 23.49 10.19
N ARG A 55 14.53 22.90 9.17
CA ARG A 55 13.34 23.45 8.49
C ARG A 55 12.01 22.88 8.99
N LEU A 56 12.06 21.92 9.93
CA LEU A 56 10.86 21.42 10.58
C LEU A 56 10.26 22.53 11.46
N SER A 57 9.14 23.07 11.02
CA SER A 57 8.39 24.08 11.75
C SER A 57 6.90 23.83 11.58
N TRP A 58 6.09 24.35 12.50
CA TRP A 58 4.65 24.29 12.39
C TRP A 58 4.13 24.97 11.13
N ASN A 59 4.82 26.04 10.71
CA ASN A 59 4.50 26.81 9.49
C ASN A 59 4.54 25.92 8.23
N LEU A 60 5.38 24.87 8.20
CA LEU A 60 5.42 23.92 7.08
C LEU A 60 4.05 23.25 6.83
N LEU A 61 3.27 23.01 7.88
CA LEU A 61 1.94 22.40 7.78
C LEU A 61 0.80 23.42 7.69
N THR A 62 1.00 24.65 8.15
CA THR A 62 -0.06 25.67 8.23
C THR A 62 -0.03 26.66 7.08
N GLU A 63 1.14 26.87 6.46
CA GLU A 63 1.28 27.80 5.36
C GLU A 63 1.04 27.12 3.99
N TYR A 64 0.63 27.92 3.01
CA TYR A 64 0.44 27.48 1.63
C TYR A 64 1.76 27.47 0.86
N PRO A 65 1.84 26.74 -0.27
CA PRO A 65 2.98 26.83 -1.18
C PRO A 65 3.29 28.26 -1.59
N SER A 66 4.56 28.65 -1.57
CA SER A 66 5.06 29.98 -1.95
C SER A 66 6.26 29.88 -2.89
N PRO A 67 6.47 30.87 -3.76
CA PRO A 67 7.74 31.01 -4.51
C PRO A 67 8.94 31.31 -3.60
N ASP A 68 8.70 31.95 -2.45
CA ASP A 68 9.73 32.20 -1.41
C ASP A 68 9.85 30.96 -0.51
N PRO A 69 11.02 30.32 -0.42
CA PRO A 69 11.23 29.16 0.42
C PRO A 69 11.06 29.42 1.93
N ASN A 70 11.19 30.67 2.38
CA ASN A 70 11.02 31.02 3.79
C ASN A 70 9.54 31.13 4.22
N GLN A 71 8.65 31.33 3.25
CA GLN A 71 7.20 31.43 3.48
C GLN A 71 6.45 30.21 2.93
N ALA A 72 7.19 29.25 2.33
CA ALA A 72 6.56 28.11 1.67
C ALA A 72 6.17 27.03 2.70
N GLY A 73 4.90 26.66 2.67
CA GLY A 73 4.33 25.52 3.40
C GLY A 73 3.74 24.47 2.46
N MET A 74 3.20 23.41 3.04
CA MET A 74 2.61 22.28 2.32
C MET A 74 1.17 21.98 2.75
N ARG A 75 0.46 22.96 3.33
CA ARG A 75 -0.90 22.80 3.86
C ARG A 75 -1.87 22.19 2.85
N SER A 76 -1.94 22.76 1.64
CA SER A 76 -2.82 22.23 0.59
C SER A 76 -2.47 20.81 0.17
N ALA A 77 -1.18 20.45 0.14
CA ALA A 77 -0.71 19.11 -0.19
C ALA A 77 -0.99 18.10 0.94
N PHE A 78 -0.85 18.53 2.20
CA PHE A 78 -1.18 17.73 3.38
C PHE A 78 -2.68 17.39 3.40
N LEU A 79 -3.55 18.40 3.30
CA LEU A 79 -4.99 18.19 3.26
C LEU A 79 -5.42 17.42 2.00
N GLY A 80 -4.84 17.72 0.85
CA GLY A 80 -5.11 16.98 -0.39
C GLY A 80 -4.73 15.50 -0.29
N SER A 81 -3.61 15.16 0.37
CA SER A 81 -3.26 13.77 0.65
C SER A 81 -4.29 13.10 1.55
N LEU A 82 -4.72 13.74 2.63
CA LEU A 82 -5.73 13.18 3.54
C LEU A 82 -7.07 12.92 2.83
N TRP A 83 -7.55 13.88 2.04
CA TRP A 83 -8.77 13.72 1.27
C TRP A 83 -8.66 12.62 0.22
N THR A 84 -7.60 12.63 -0.60
CA THR A 84 -7.44 11.70 -1.71
C THR A 84 -7.24 10.27 -1.22
N VAL A 85 -6.36 10.06 -0.23
CA VAL A 85 -6.10 8.73 0.32
C VAL A 85 -7.27 8.27 1.19
N GLY A 86 -7.88 9.14 1.98
CA GLY A 86 -9.06 8.81 2.78
C GLY A 86 -10.23 8.34 1.92
N LEU A 87 -10.54 9.06 0.84
CA LEU A 87 -11.58 8.68 -0.10
C LEU A 87 -11.21 7.41 -0.87
N SER A 88 -9.95 7.27 -1.29
CA SER A 88 -9.46 6.02 -1.92
C SER A 88 -9.64 4.82 -1.00
N ALA A 89 -9.28 4.93 0.28
CA ALA A 89 -9.45 3.88 1.27
C ALA A 89 -10.92 3.52 1.48
N LEU A 90 -11.80 4.52 1.55
CA LEU A 90 -13.25 4.33 1.70
C LEU A 90 -13.85 3.56 0.53
N ILE A 91 -13.29 3.70 -0.66
CA ILE A 91 -13.71 2.98 -1.87
C ILE A 91 -13.06 1.59 -1.93
N CYS A 92 -11.71 1.53 -1.87
CA CYS A 92 -10.99 0.28 -2.18
C CYS A 92 -11.11 -0.79 -1.08
N VAL A 93 -11.19 -0.40 0.21
CA VAL A 93 -11.22 -1.39 1.29
C VAL A 93 -12.52 -2.20 1.31
N PRO A 94 -13.72 -1.57 1.31
CA PRO A 94 -14.96 -2.34 1.25
C PRO A 94 -15.09 -3.16 -0.02
N LEU A 95 -14.74 -2.59 -1.19
CA LEU A 95 -14.84 -3.31 -2.46
C LEU A 95 -13.84 -4.47 -2.53
N GLY A 96 -12.61 -4.30 -2.06
CA GLY A 96 -11.60 -5.36 -2.03
C GLY A 96 -11.98 -6.51 -1.10
N ILE A 97 -12.52 -6.20 0.08
CA ILE A 97 -13.03 -7.24 1.01
C ILE A 97 -14.23 -7.96 0.40
N ALA A 98 -15.17 -7.23 -0.19
CA ALA A 98 -16.34 -7.84 -0.86
C ALA A 98 -15.91 -8.74 -2.03
N ALA A 99 -14.96 -8.29 -2.87
CA ALA A 99 -14.40 -9.08 -3.95
C ALA A 99 -13.70 -10.34 -3.43
N ALA A 100 -12.91 -10.24 -2.36
CA ALA A 100 -12.24 -11.38 -1.73
C ALA A 100 -13.24 -12.41 -1.21
N LEU A 101 -14.27 -11.99 -0.48
CA LEU A 101 -15.33 -12.88 0.02
C LEU A 101 -16.08 -13.56 -1.14
N TYR A 102 -16.40 -12.79 -2.19
CA TYR A 102 -17.03 -13.36 -3.38
C TYR A 102 -16.17 -14.45 -4.01
N LEU A 103 -14.90 -14.18 -4.24
CA LEU A 103 -13.97 -15.13 -4.88
C LEU A 103 -13.72 -16.39 -4.05
N THR A 104 -13.65 -16.26 -2.72
CA THR A 104 -13.30 -17.40 -1.84
C THR A 104 -14.50 -18.23 -1.45
N GLU A 105 -15.66 -17.60 -1.19
CA GLU A 105 -16.80 -18.27 -0.56
C GLU A 105 -18.04 -18.37 -1.47
N TRP A 106 -18.24 -17.41 -2.38
CA TRP A 106 -19.50 -17.28 -3.12
C TRP A 106 -19.42 -17.71 -4.58
N SER A 107 -18.21 -17.69 -5.18
CA SER A 107 -18.04 -18.04 -6.60
C SER A 107 -18.15 -19.54 -6.83
N GLU A 108 -19.26 -20.00 -7.42
CA GLU A 108 -19.49 -21.39 -7.81
C GLU A 108 -18.90 -21.70 -9.19
N ASN A 109 -18.88 -20.72 -10.08
CA ASN A 109 -18.33 -20.88 -11.42
C ASN A 109 -16.79 -20.79 -11.39
N LYS A 110 -16.13 -21.94 -11.56
CA LYS A 110 -14.67 -22.06 -11.56
C LYS A 110 -13.99 -21.24 -12.67
N LEU A 111 -14.63 -21.09 -13.83
CA LEU A 111 -14.07 -20.31 -14.95
C LEU A 111 -14.11 -18.82 -14.64
N LEU A 112 -15.25 -18.32 -14.16
CA LEU A 112 -15.39 -16.92 -13.76
C LEU A 112 -14.42 -16.58 -12.62
N ARG A 113 -14.30 -17.45 -11.62
CA ARG A 113 -13.35 -17.26 -10.52
C ARG A 113 -11.94 -17.16 -11.03
N ARG A 114 -11.45 -18.10 -11.87
CA ARG A 114 -10.12 -18.06 -12.45
C ARG A 114 -9.88 -16.81 -13.30
N PHE A 115 -10.87 -16.41 -14.08
CA PHE A 115 -10.81 -15.19 -14.88
C PHE A 115 -10.63 -13.95 -14.00
N LEU A 116 -11.40 -13.82 -12.92
CA LEU A 116 -11.28 -12.68 -12.00
C LEU A 116 -9.96 -12.71 -11.23
N GLU A 117 -9.54 -13.86 -10.69
CA GLU A 117 -8.25 -14.02 -10.01
C GLU A 117 -7.08 -13.63 -10.94
N PHE A 118 -7.10 -14.09 -12.20
CA PHE A 118 -6.11 -13.75 -13.19
C PHE A 118 -6.06 -12.24 -13.50
N ASN A 119 -7.23 -11.60 -13.67
CA ASN A 119 -7.28 -10.16 -13.91
C ASN A 119 -6.79 -9.35 -12.71
N ILE A 120 -7.17 -9.72 -11.49
CA ILE A 120 -6.71 -9.06 -10.27
C ILE A 120 -5.18 -9.19 -10.14
N ALA A 121 -4.62 -10.37 -10.40
CA ALA A 121 -3.17 -10.58 -10.37
C ALA A 121 -2.44 -9.75 -11.44
N ASN A 122 -2.99 -9.68 -12.65
CA ASN A 122 -2.42 -8.87 -13.72
C ASN A 122 -2.48 -7.36 -13.41
N LEU A 123 -3.59 -6.86 -12.84
CA LEU A 123 -3.70 -5.47 -12.41
C LEU A 123 -2.64 -5.09 -11.38
N ALA A 124 -2.28 -6.01 -10.48
CA ALA A 124 -1.20 -5.77 -9.51
C ALA A 124 0.18 -5.56 -10.16
N GLY A 125 0.40 -6.09 -11.38
CA GLY A 125 1.63 -5.95 -12.16
C GLY A 125 1.68 -4.71 -13.07
N VAL A 126 0.58 -3.97 -13.19
CA VAL A 126 0.51 -2.78 -14.07
C VAL A 126 1.32 -1.63 -13.45
N PRO A 127 2.21 -0.94 -14.20
CA PRO A 127 2.91 0.24 -13.72
C PRO A 127 1.94 1.33 -13.24
N SER A 128 2.24 1.97 -12.09
CA SER A 128 1.34 2.97 -11.48
C SER A 128 1.02 4.16 -12.39
N VAL A 129 1.96 4.56 -13.26
CA VAL A 129 1.74 5.62 -14.26
C VAL A 129 0.60 5.30 -15.21
N VAL A 130 0.42 4.02 -15.58
CA VAL A 130 -0.66 3.58 -16.49
C VAL A 130 -2.02 3.83 -15.84
N PHE A 131 -2.17 3.57 -14.54
CA PHE A 131 -3.40 3.92 -13.82
C PHE A 131 -3.67 5.43 -13.86
N GLY A 132 -2.61 6.25 -13.76
CA GLY A 132 -2.72 7.70 -13.91
C GLY A 132 -3.21 8.12 -15.30
N LEU A 133 -2.69 7.50 -16.36
CA LEU A 133 -3.12 7.77 -17.75
C LEU A 133 -4.57 7.35 -17.98
N VAL A 134 -4.97 6.18 -17.49
CA VAL A 134 -6.36 5.71 -17.56
C VAL A 134 -7.28 6.63 -16.74
N GLY A 135 -6.87 7.01 -15.53
CA GLY A 135 -7.61 7.95 -14.68
C GLY A 135 -7.78 9.31 -15.35
N LEU A 136 -6.73 9.83 -15.97
CA LEU A 136 -6.80 11.09 -16.72
C LEU A 136 -7.76 10.98 -17.92
N SER A 137 -7.64 9.91 -18.72
CA SER A 137 -8.47 9.73 -19.91
C SER A 137 -9.93 9.47 -19.58
N VAL A 138 -10.20 8.52 -18.67
CA VAL A 138 -11.55 8.04 -18.38
C VAL A 138 -12.25 8.94 -17.36
N LEU A 139 -11.60 9.21 -16.21
CA LEU A 139 -12.27 9.91 -15.11
C LEU A 139 -12.25 11.42 -15.33
N THR A 140 -11.07 11.97 -15.68
CA THR A 140 -10.91 13.43 -15.80
C THR A 140 -11.60 13.94 -17.05
N TYR A 141 -11.36 13.34 -18.22
CA TYR A 141 -11.91 13.80 -19.49
C TYR A 141 -13.19 13.06 -19.88
N GLY A 142 -13.24 11.73 -19.75
CA GLY A 142 -14.37 10.92 -20.18
C GLY A 142 -15.62 11.16 -19.33
N LEU A 143 -15.49 11.13 -18.01
CA LEU A 143 -16.60 11.41 -17.08
C LEU A 143 -16.75 12.89 -16.72
N GLY A 144 -15.82 13.75 -17.17
CA GLY A 144 -15.88 15.19 -16.92
C GLY A 144 -15.61 15.58 -15.45
N TRP A 145 -14.98 14.69 -14.63
CA TRP A 145 -14.70 15.02 -13.23
C TRP A 145 -13.58 16.05 -13.06
N GLY A 146 -12.86 16.38 -14.13
CA GLY A 146 -11.75 17.30 -14.08
C GLY A 146 -10.56 16.75 -13.28
N ARG A 147 -9.55 17.59 -13.07
CA ARG A 147 -8.36 17.26 -12.25
C ARG A 147 -8.69 17.41 -10.77
N SER A 148 -9.55 16.55 -10.27
CA SER A 148 -10.20 16.65 -8.97
C SER A 148 -9.73 15.56 -8.00
N ILE A 149 -10.00 15.78 -6.71
CA ILE A 149 -9.74 14.82 -5.63
C ILE A 149 -10.41 13.47 -5.92
N ILE A 150 -11.66 13.48 -6.39
CA ILE A 150 -12.39 12.23 -6.66
C ILE A 150 -11.75 11.43 -7.80
N ALA A 151 -11.26 12.11 -8.86
CA ALA A 151 -10.54 11.44 -9.95
C ALA A 151 -9.24 10.81 -9.45
N GLY A 152 -8.47 11.52 -8.63
CA GLY A 152 -7.25 11.02 -7.99
C GLY A 152 -7.54 9.86 -7.03
N ALA A 153 -8.54 10.01 -6.17
CA ALA A 153 -8.93 9.00 -5.19
C ALA A 153 -9.41 7.70 -5.85
N PHE A 154 -10.23 7.82 -6.89
CA PHE A 154 -10.72 6.64 -7.61
C PHE A 154 -9.59 5.91 -8.35
N THR A 155 -8.66 6.67 -8.95
CA THR A 155 -7.47 6.09 -9.60
C THR A 155 -6.60 5.34 -8.59
N LEU A 156 -6.33 5.92 -7.41
CA LEU A 156 -5.60 5.24 -6.34
C LEU A 156 -6.38 4.02 -5.82
N ALA A 157 -7.70 4.12 -5.71
CA ALA A 157 -8.55 3.01 -5.28
C ALA A 157 -8.44 1.82 -6.24
N VAL A 158 -8.55 2.04 -7.55
CA VAL A 158 -8.43 0.98 -8.56
C VAL A 158 -7.03 0.36 -8.54
N MET A 159 -5.98 1.18 -8.39
CA MET A 159 -4.60 0.71 -8.30
C MET A 159 -4.34 -0.14 -7.05
N THR A 160 -4.93 0.22 -5.91
CA THR A 160 -4.71 -0.49 -4.63
C THR A 160 -5.67 -1.66 -4.41
N LEU A 161 -6.78 -1.69 -5.14
CA LEU A 161 -7.83 -2.73 -5.04
C LEU A 161 -7.27 -4.17 -5.14
N PRO A 162 -6.38 -4.51 -6.09
CA PRO A 162 -5.81 -5.85 -6.18
C PRO A 162 -5.09 -6.28 -4.90
N LEU A 163 -4.31 -5.38 -4.30
CA LEU A 163 -3.56 -5.67 -3.07
C LEU A 163 -4.50 -5.94 -1.89
N VAL A 164 -5.55 -5.13 -1.74
CA VAL A 164 -6.58 -5.35 -0.70
C VAL A 164 -7.31 -6.66 -0.94
N THR A 165 -7.72 -6.94 -2.19
CA THR A 165 -8.47 -8.16 -2.53
C THR A 165 -7.66 -9.42 -2.27
N VAL A 166 -6.39 -9.46 -2.73
CA VAL A 166 -5.53 -10.63 -2.51
C VAL A 166 -5.26 -10.84 -1.03
N SER A 167 -4.89 -9.78 -0.29
CA SER A 167 -4.66 -9.87 1.15
C SER A 167 -5.90 -10.31 1.93
N ALA A 168 -7.08 -9.82 1.54
CA ALA A 168 -8.33 -10.22 2.16
C ALA A 168 -8.71 -11.68 1.81
N ALA A 169 -8.46 -12.13 0.57
CA ALA A 169 -8.67 -13.51 0.17
C ALA A 169 -7.77 -14.48 0.96
N GLU A 170 -6.49 -14.14 1.14
CA GLU A 170 -5.58 -14.93 1.98
C GLU A 170 -6.06 -14.96 3.44
N ALA A 171 -6.56 -13.84 3.97
CA ALA A 171 -7.13 -13.79 5.32
C ALA A 171 -8.34 -14.73 5.48
N VAL A 172 -9.22 -14.80 4.48
CA VAL A 172 -10.36 -15.76 4.51
C VAL A 172 -9.90 -17.21 4.55
N LYS A 173 -8.86 -17.55 3.79
CA LYS A 173 -8.30 -18.91 3.74
C LYS A 173 -7.70 -19.37 5.09
N THR A 174 -7.34 -18.45 5.98
CA THR A 174 -6.84 -18.82 7.32
C THR A 174 -7.95 -19.30 8.28
N VAL A 175 -9.21 -19.09 7.95
CA VAL A 175 -10.34 -19.55 8.78
C VAL A 175 -10.50 -21.07 8.63
N PRO A 176 -10.43 -21.84 9.74
CA PRO A 176 -10.52 -23.29 9.67
C PRO A 176 -11.82 -23.79 9.05
N GLU A 177 -11.75 -24.67 8.06
CA GLU A 177 -12.91 -25.27 7.39
C GLU A 177 -13.84 -26.00 8.36
N ALA A 178 -13.29 -26.61 9.42
CA ALA A 178 -14.09 -27.29 10.47
C ALA A 178 -15.15 -26.36 11.10
N LEU A 179 -14.82 -25.08 11.27
CA LEU A 179 -15.77 -24.10 11.83
C LEU A 179 -16.90 -23.78 10.84
N LYS A 180 -16.57 -23.70 9.56
CA LYS A 180 -17.57 -23.48 8.49
C LYS A 180 -18.51 -24.68 8.39
N HIS A 181 -17.94 -25.91 8.33
CA HIS A 181 -18.73 -27.13 8.26
C HIS A 181 -19.60 -27.37 9.52
N GLY A 182 -19.04 -27.06 10.71
CA GLY A 182 -19.80 -27.14 11.96
C GLY A 182 -21.01 -26.18 11.96
N ALA A 183 -20.86 -24.97 11.46
CA ALA A 183 -21.97 -24.02 11.34
C ALA A 183 -23.01 -24.48 10.31
N TYR A 184 -22.61 -25.03 9.16
CA TYR A 184 -23.52 -25.60 8.17
C TYR A 184 -24.27 -26.81 8.73
N ALA A 185 -23.65 -27.67 9.52
CA ALA A 185 -24.28 -28.82 10.17
C ALA A 185 -25.37 -28.39 11.17
N LEU A 186 -25.25 -27.19 11.75
CA LEU A 186 -26.26 -26.57 12.61
C LEU A 186 -27.38 -25.85 11.82
N GLY A 187 -27.38 -25.93 10.49
CA GLY A 187 -28.36 -25.29 9.62
C GLY A 187 -28.11 -23.82 9.30
N ALA A 188 -26.88 -23.30 9.55
CA ALA A 188 -26.58 -21.92 9.21
C ALA A 188 -26.55 -21.71 7.68
N THR A 189 -27.08 -20.59 7.22
CA THR A 189 -27.00 -20.18 5.82
C THR A 189 -25.60 -19.67 5.46
N LYS A 190 -25.28 -19.69 4.17
CA LYS A 190 -23.99 -19.19 3.66
C LYS A 190 -23.68 -17.74 4.11
N LEU A 191 -24.70 -16.88 4.14
CA LEU A 191 -24.56 -15.51 4.63
C LEU A 191 -24.28 -15.47 6.14
N GLN A 192 -24.93 -16.31 6.94
CA GLN A 192 -24.68 -16.42 8.38
C GLN A 192 -23.25 -16.90 8.66
N VAL A 193 -22.79 -17.93 7.94
CA VAL A 193 -21.41 -18.42 8.06
C VAL A 193 -20.42 -17.31 7.69
N THR A 194 -20.63 -16.60 6.58
CA THR A 194 -19.77 -15.48 6.16
C THR A 194 -19.75 -14.38 7.23
N ARG A 195 -20.92 -13.95 7.73
CA ARG A 195 -21.03 -12.81 8.65
C ARG A 195 -20.56 -13.11 10.07
N TYR A 196 -20.85 -14.30 10.60
CA TYR A 196 -20.63 -14.63 12.01
C TYR A 196 -19.42 -15.52 12.26
N ILE A 197 -18.92 -16.24 11.25
CA ILE A 197 -17.78 -17.14 11.39
C ILE A 197 -16.56 -16.58 10.66
N ILE A 198 -16.69 -16.33 9.35
CA ILE A 198 -15.56 -15.97 8.49
C ILE A 198 -15.11 -14.54 8.75
N LEU A 199 -16.01 -13.58 8.58
CA LEU A 199 -15.66 -12.16 8.62
C LEU A 199 -15.03 -11.75 9.97
N PRO A 200 -15.58 -12.10 11.16
CA PRO A 200 -14.97 -11.68 12.41
C PRO A 200 -13.56 -12.26 12.62
N ARG A 201 -13.31 -13.50 12.16
CA ARG A 201 -12.00 -14.17 12.30
C ARG A 201 -10.97 -13.69 11.28
N ALA A 202 -11.38 -13.45 10.03
CA ALA A 202 -10.51 -12.97 8.96
C ALA A 202 -10.22 -11.46 9.07
N LEU A 203 -11.13 -10.68 9.65
CA LEU A 203 -11.04 -9.21 9.68
C LEU A 203 -9.72 -8.65 10.21
N PRO A 204 -9.10 -9.16 11.31
CA PRO A 204 -7.81 -8.65 11.78
C PRO A 204 -6.70 -8.78 10.73
N MET A 205 -6.69 -9.87 9.96
CA MET A 205 -5.71 -10.08 8.91
C MET A 205 -6.05 -9.27 7.64
N MET A 206 -7.34 -9.16 7.29
CA MET A 206 -7.82 -8.27 6.22
C MET A 206 -7.43 -6.82 6.49
N MET A 207 -7.59 -6.35 7.74
CA MET A 207 -7.14 -5.02 8.15
C MET A 207 -5.64 -4.81 7.95
N THR A 208 -4.82 -5.83 8.19
CA THR A 208 -3.37 -5.75 7.93
C THR A 208 -3.09 -5.46 6.45
N GLY A 209 -3.71 -6.21 5.56
CA GLY A 209 -3.59 -5.98 4.12
C GLY A 209 -4.09 -4.60 3.68
N ALA A 210 -5.22 -4.16 4.22
CA ALA A 210 -5.76 -2.83 3.95
C ALA A 210 -4.81 -1.71 4.44
N ILE A 211 -4.24 -1.85 5.64
CA ILE A 211 -3.25 -0.89 6.18
C ILE A 211 -2.04 -0.79 5.26
N LEU A 212 -1.49 -1.91 4.80
CA LEU A 212 -0.35 -1.92 3.87
C LEU A 212 -0.70 -1.27 2.53
N ALA A 213 -1.90 -1.53 2.00
CA ALA A 213 -2.36 -0.93 0.75
C ALA A 213 -2.51 0.60 0.87
N ILE A 214 -3.12 1.08 1.97
CA ILE A 214 -3.29 2.52 2.22
C ILE A 214 -1.92 3.19 2.46
N SER A 215 -1.03 2.55 3.22
CA SER A 215 0.33 3.08 3.46
C SER A 215 1.10 3.27 2.15
N ARG A 216 0.94 2.33 1.21
CA ARG A 216 1.48 2.48 -0.13
C ARG A 216 0.85 3.65 -0.87
N ALA A 217 -0.48 3.79 -0.82
CA ALA A 217 -1.21 4.87 -1.49
C ALA A 217 -0.80 6.27 -1.00
N ILE A 218 -0.45 6.43 0.30
CA ILE A 218 0.06 7.71 0.86
C ILE A 218 1.34 8.16 0.17
N GLY A 219 2.22 7.23 -0.21
CA GLY A 219 3.50 7.52 -0.86
C GLY A 219 3.45 7.64 -2.39
N GLU A 220 2.32 7.35 -3.03
CA GLU A 220 2.22 7.31 -4.49
C GLU A 220 2.17 8.72 -5.11
N ALA A 221 3.19 9.01 -5.92
CA ALA A 221 3.28 10.28 -6.65
C ALA A 221 2.88 10.13 -8.13
N ALA A 222 3.27 9.01 -8.78
CA ALA A 222 3.23 8.88 -10.22
C ALA A 222 1.82 8.98 -10.85
N PRO A 223 0.78 8.26 -10.41
CA PRO A 223 -0.56 8.40 -10.97
C PRO A 223 -1.16 9.77 -10.70
N ILE A 224 -0.86 10.36 -9.54
CA ILE A 224 -1.38 11.68 -9.18
C ILE A 224 -0.71 12.77 -10.01
N LEU A 225 0.59 12.66 -10.30
CA LEU A 225 1.29 13.59 -11.19
C LEU A 225 0.62 13.67 -12.57
N VAL A 226 0.18 12.54 -13.11
CA VAL A 226 -0.50 12.49 -14.41
C VAL A 226 -1.86 13.17 -14.35
N ILE A 227 -2.63 12.94 -13.29
CA ILE A 227 -4.00 13.47 -13.15
C ILE A 227 -4.00 14.94 -12.76
N SER A 228 -3.32 15.30 -11.65
CA SER A 228 -3.36 16.66 -11.14
C SER A 228 -2.33 17.58 -11.79
N GLY A 229 -1.21 17.02 -12.29
CA GLY A 229 -0.06 17.80 -12.73
C GLY A 229 0.62 18.52 -11.56
N LEU A 230 1.62 19.36 -11.87
CA LEU A 230 2.31 20.18 -10.87
C LEU A 230 1.54 21.48 -10.64
N LEU A 231 0.38 21.39 -9.98
CA LEU A 231 -0.46 22.54 -9.71
C LEU A 231 0.05 23.30 -8.46
N PHE A 232 0.05 24.63 -8.57
CA PHE A 232 0.31 25.52 -7.45
C PHE A 232 -1.01 25.92 -6.79
N ILE A 233 -1.37 25.21 -5.69
CA ILE A 233 -2.67 25.35 -5.03
C ILE A 233 -2.48 26.06 -3.68
N ARG A 234 -3.17 27.18 -3.50
CA ARG A 234 -3.15 28.02 -2.29
C ARG A 234 -4.51 28.10 -1.63
N GLN A 235 -5.25 27.00 -1.65
CA GLN A 235 -6.56 26.91 -0.98
C GLN A 235 -6.72 25.52 -0.40
N ASP A 236 -7.53 25.41 0.64
CA ASP A 236 -7.90 24.15 1.24
C ASP A 236 -8.99 23.46 0.39
N PRO A 237 -8.98 22.14 0.31
CA PRO A 237 -10.07 21.40 -0.32
C PRO A 237 -11.39 21.61 0.43
N SER A 238 -12.44 22.04 -0.27
CA SER A 238 -13.80 22.19 0.22
C SER A 238 -14.77 21.17 -0.35
N SER A 239 -14.43 20.63 -1.52
CA SER A 239 -15.23 19.63 -2.25
C SER A 239 -14.36 18.53 -2.82
N ILE A 240 -14.97 17.35 -3.01
CA ILE A 240 -14.32 16.21 -3.70
C ILE A 240 -14.02 16.51 -5.17
N PHE A 241 -14.63 17.54 -5.76
CA PHE A 241 -14.40 18.01 -7.13
C PHE A 241 -13.35 19.11 -7.22
N ASP A 242 -12.77 19.55 -6.10
CA ASP A 242 -11.73 20.57 -6.12
C ASP A 242 -10.42 20.03 -6.71
N LYS A 243 -9.66 20.97 -7.31
CA LYS A 243 -8.29 20.71 -7.72
C LYS A 243 -7.44 20.44 -6.49
N PHE A 244 -6.48 19.53 -6.61
CA PHE A 244 -5.67 19.08 -5.49
C PHE A 244 -4.21 18.86 -5.87
N THR A 245 -3.39 18.80 -4.86
CA THR A 245 -2.04 18.26 -4.89
C THR A 245 -1.86 17.34 -3.68
N VAL A 246 -0.82 16.53 -3.67
CA VAL A 246 -0.52 15.61 -2.57
C VAL A 246 0.92 15.81 -2.09
N MET A 247 1.22 15.39 -0.85
CA MET A 247 2.54 15.58 -0.26
C MET A 247 3.70 15.03 -1.13
N PRO A 248 3.64 13.79 -1.67
CA PRO A 248 4.70 13.29 -2.54
C PRO A 248 4.93 14.17 -3.77
N LEU A 249 3.87 14.74 -4.33
CA LEU A 249 3.95 15.61 -5.50
C LEU A 249 4.51 16.99 -5.15
N GLN A 250 4.18 17.53 -3.99
CA GLN A 250 4.75 18.78 -3.48
C GLN A 250 6.24 18.64 -3.19
N ILE A 251 6.64 17.50 -2.59
CA ILE A 251 8.05 17.16 -2.35
C ILE A 251 8.80 17.09 -3.69
N TYR A 252 8.25 16.39 -4.69
CA TYR A 252 8.82 16.31 -6.03
C TYR A 252 8.99 17.69 -6.67
N ASN A 253 7.99 18.57 -6.54
CA ASN A 253 8.06 19.94 -7.04
C ASN A 253 9.23 20.71 -6.40
N TRP A 254 9.41 20.60 -5.08
CA TRP A 254 10.48 21.31 -4.38
C TRP A 254 11.88 20.76 -4.69
N VAL A 255 12.03 19.44 -4.76
CA VAL A 255 13.31 18.81 -5.15
C VAL A 255 13.75 19.23 -6.56
N SER A 256 12.79 19.44 -7.46
CA SER A 256 13.07 19.83 -8.85
C SER A 256 13.48 21.30 -9.01
N ARG A 257 13.40 22.11 -7.94
CA ARG A 257 13.79 23.53 -7.99
C ARG A 257 15.30 23.69 -7.83
N PRO A 258 15.92 24.68 -8.51
CA PRO A 258 17.37 24.88 -8.47
C PRO A 258 17.87 25.46 -7.13
N GLN A 259 16.99 26.15 -6.35
CA GLN A 259 17.38 26.81 -5.11
C GLN A 259 17.64 25.79 -3.99
N ALA A 260 18.80 25.89 -3.32
CA ALA A 260 19.21 25.00 -2.22
C ALA A 260 18.18 24.99 -1.06
N ALA A 261 17.59 26.15 -0.74
CA ALA A 261 16.58 26.27 0.31
C ALA A 261 15.33 25.42 0.08
N PHE A 262 14.93 25.18 -1.19
CA PHE A 262 13.84 24.25 -1.50
C PHE A 262 14.22 22.78 -1.32
N ARG A 263 15.50 22.44 -1.47
CA ARG A 263 16.00 21.09 -1.15
C ARG A 263 15.95 20.81 0.35
N GLU A 264 16.31 21.79 1.18
CA GLU A 264 16.16 21.69 2.64
C GLU A 264 14.68 21.53 3.02
N LEU A 265 13.81 22.35 2.41
CA LEU A 265 12.37 22.30 2.66
C LEU A 265 11.75 20.98 2.21
N SER A 266 12.21 20.42 1.06
CA SER A 266 11.78 19.10 0.60
C SER A 266 12.20 17.99 1.55
N SER A 267 13.41 18.07 2.13
CA SER A 267 13.87 17.12 3.15
C SER A 267 13.01 17.19 4.42
N ALA A 268 12.65 18.39 4.87
CA ALA A 268 11.70 18.56 5.97
C ALA A 268 10.31 17.98 5.65
N ALA A 269 9.83 18.18 4.42
CA ALA A 269 8.55 17.61 3.98
C ALA A 269 8.57 16.08 3.91
N ILE A 270 9.70 15.47 3.52
CA ILE A 270 9.89 14.02 3.58
C ILE A 270 9.79 13.52 5.02
N LEU A 271 10.41 14.22 6.00
CA LEU A 271 10.29 13.86 7.41
C LEU A 271 8.84 13.92 7.89
N VAL A 272 8.09 14.95 7.53
CA VAL A 272 6.66 15.07 7.85
C VAL A 272 5.87 13.91 7.24
N LEU A 273 6.12 13.57 5.98
CA LEU A 273 5.45 12.44 5.31
C LEU A 273 5.77 11.11 6.01
N LEU A 274 7.03 10.88 6.40
CA LEU A 274 7.42 9.69 7.15
C LEU A 274 6.74 9.63 8.52
N ILE A 275 6.69 10.74 9.25
CA ILE A 275 6.01 10.83 10.55
C ILE A 275 4.52 10.53 10.37
N LEU A 276 3.87 11.11 9.37
CA LEU A 276 2.46 10.88 9.05
C LEU A 276 2.20 9.39 8.75
N LEU A 277 3.04 8.78 7.92
CA LEU A 277 2.94 7.36 7.55
C LEU A 277 3.14 6.44 8.76
N LEU A 278 4.13 6.73 9.60
CA LEU A 278 4.38 5.96 10.83
C LEU A 278 3.23 6.13 11.83
N ALA A 279 2.70 7.35 12.01
CA ALA A 279 1.56 7.62 12.89
C ALA A 279 0.30 6.91 12.40
N PHE A 280 0.03 6.94 11.07
CA PHE A 280 -1.06 6.19 10.46
C PHE A 280 -0.92 4.68 10.72
N ASN A 281 0.24 4.11 10.43
CA ASN A 281 0.51 2.69 10.63
C ASN A 281 0.38 2.29 12.10
N ALA A 282 0.96 3.06 13.02
CA ALA A 282 0.88 2.81 14.45
C ALA A 282 -0.58 2.81 14.94
N THR A 283 -1.35 3.83 14.54
CA THR A 283 -2.78 3.94 14.88
C THR A 283 -3.57 2.75 14.35
N ALA A 284 -3.36 2.39 13.08
CA ALA A 284 -4.04 1.29 12.44
C ALA A 284 -3.69 -0.08 13.09
N ILE A 285 -2.42 -0.30 13.46
CA ILE A 285 -1.97 -1.49 14.18
C ILE A 285 -2.62 -1.58 15.57
N VAL A 286 -2.67 -0.47 16.31
CA VAL A 286 -3.31 -0.42 17.64
C VAL A 286 -4.81 -0.74 17.54
N LEU A 287 -5.51 -0.15 16.55
CA LEU A 287 -6.94 -0.44 16.32
C LEU A 287 -7.16 -1.92 16.00
N ARG A 288 -6.34 -2.49 15.10
CA ARG A 288 -6.38 -3.91 14.77
C ARG A 288 -6.17 -4.79 16.00
N TYR A 289 -5.15 -4.50 16.82
CA TYR A 289 -4.85 -5.27 18.04
C TYR A 289 -5.99 -5.23 19.05
N ARG A 290 -6.60 -4.05 19.26
CA ARG A 290 -7.77 -3.90 20.13
C ARG A 290 -8.96 -4.71 19.64
N TYR A 291 -9.20 -4.72 18.31
CA TYR A 291 -10.27 -5.53 17.73
C TYR A 291 -10.01 -7.03 17.88
N GLN A 292 -8.79 -7.48 17.60
CA GLN A 292 -8.41 -8.89 17.72
C GLN A 292 -8.64 -9.43 19.14
N LYS A 293 -8.30 -8.67 20.18
CA LYS A 293 -8.57 -9.05 21.57
C LYS A 293 -10.06 -9.28 21.87
N ARG A 294 -10.95 -8.53 21.22
CA ARG A 294 -12.41 -8.69 21.44
C ARG A 294 -13.01 -9.91 20.75
N VAL A 295 -12.36 -10.42 19.73
CA VAL A 295 -12.87 -11.58 18.94
C VAL A 295 -12.30 -12.91 19.44
N THR A 296 -11.17 -12.89 20.14
CA THR A 296 -10.52 -14.10 20.71
C THR A 296 -11.00 -14.43 22.13
N LEU A 297 -11.75 -13.56 22.79
CA LEU A 297 -12.49 -13.81 24.04
C LEU A 297 -13.93 -14.20 23.73
#